data_0caa7a50a249a6d15215f81621691005
#
_entry.id   0caa7a50a249a6d15215f81621691005
#
_cell.length_a   1.000
_cell.length_b   1.000
_cell.length_c   1.000
_cell.angle_alpha   90.00
_cell.angle_beta   90.00
_cell.angle_gamma   90.00
#
_symmetry.space_group_name_H-M   'P 1'
#
loop_
_entity.id
_entity.type
_entity.pdbx_description
1 polymer ?
#
loop_
_entity_poly.entity_id
_entity_poly.type
_entity_poly.pdbx_seq_one_letter_code
_entity_poly.pdbx_strand_id
1 'polypeptide(L)'
;MPRIIKKEDIQCHQQIPGFQIKSVTEALNQDSRLMEVKRLILDPNIISPEFTHTDIDQLLYVIKGDGIAKVNSTEFPLDKESILWLESGEKYHFISGNLGLEILQATAL
;
A
#
# COMPACT_ATOMS: atom_id res chain seq x y z
N MET A 1 12.36 -22.51 3.97
CA MET A 1 11.67 -22.71 5.26
C MET A 1 10.53 -21.72 5.39
N PRO A 2 9.30 -22.16 5.69
CA PRO A 2 8.19 -21.22 5.84
C PRO A 2 8.37 -20.35 7.08
N ARG A 3 7.82 -19.14 7.00
CA ARG A 3 7.87 -18.18 8.11
C ARG A 3 6.50 -17.59 8.33
N ILE A 4 6.18 -17.32 9.58
CA ILE A 4 4.95 -16.63 9.97
C ILE A 4 5.34 -15.28 10.53
N ILE A 5 4.78 -14.22 9.95
CA ILE A 5 4.94 -12.86 10.44
C ILE A 5 3.65 -12.48 11.15
N LYS A 6 3.74 -12.19 12.43
CA LYS A 6 2.59 -11.80 13.22
C LYS A 6 2.40 -10.30 13.20
N LYS A 7 1.18 -9.86 13.43
CA LYS A 7 0.84 -8.44 13.44
C LYS A 7 1.75 -7.63 14.36
N GLU A 8 2.08 -8.14 15.52
CA GLU A 8 2.93 -7.46 16.49
C GLU A 8 4.40 -7.37 16.09
N ASP A 9 4.82 -8.15 15.11
CA ASP A 9 6.20 -8.12 14.60
C ASP A 9 6.43 -7.02 13.59
N ILE A 10 5.36 -6.34 13.13
CA ILE A 10 5.42 -5.36 12.06
C ILE A 10 5.47 -3.97 12.66
N GLN A 11 6.52 -3.21 12.33
CA GLN A 11 6.65 -1.83 12.76
C GLN A 11 5.75 -0.93 11.93
N CYS A 12 5.15 0.06 12.59
CA CYS A 12 4.26 1.02 11.98
C CYS A 12 4.96 2.35 11.82
N HIS A 13 4.92 2.91 10.61
CA HIS A 13 5.47 4.23 10.31
C HIS A 13 4.32 5.15 9.93
N GLN A 14 4.08 6.18 10.76
CA GLN A 14 3.05 7.16 10.46
C GLN A 14 3.60 8.21 9.51
N GLN A 15 3.04 8.31 8.31
CA GLN A 15 3.49 9.25 7.28
C GLN A 15 2.89 10.65 7.50
N ILE A 16 1.60 10.70 7.76
CA ILE A 16 0.85 11.90 8.11
C ILE A 16 -0.24 11.45 9.07
N PRO A 17 -0.90 12.37 9.79
CA PRO A 17 -2.03 11.97 10.62
C PRO A 17 -3.06 11.20 9.81
N GLY A 18 -3.42 10.00 10.29
CA GLY A 18 -4.40 9.14 9.64
C GLY A 18 -3.87 8.23 8.54
N PHE A 19 -2.57 8.31 8.22
CA PHE A 19 -1.98 7.43 7.22
C PHE A 19 -0.74 6.74 7.78
N GLN A 20 -0.78 5.41 7.80
CA GLN A 20 0.29 4.58 8.33
C GLN A 20 0.79 3.60 7.28
N ILE A 21 2.08 3.33 7.30
CA ILE A 21 2.69 2.29 6.47
C ILE A 21 3.32 1.26 7.40
N LYS A 22 2.97 -0.01 7.18
CA LYS A 22 3.56 -1.15 7.87
C LYS A 22 4.33 -1.99 6.86
N SER A 23 5.65 -2.06 7.00
CA SER A 23 6.46 -2.87 6.10
C SER A 23 6.49 -4.31 6.60
N VAL A 24 5.82 -5.19 5.87
CA VAL A 24 5.76 -6.61 6.22
C VAL A 24 7.14 -7.26 6.06
N THR A 25 7.83 -6.92 4.99
CA THR A 25 9.12 -7.53 4.67
C THR A 25 10.24 -7.10 5.61
N GLU A 26 10.16 -5.96 6.26
CA GLU A 26 11.11 -5.57 7.29
C GLU A 26 11.14 -6.56 8.45
N ALA A 27 9.99 -7.16 8.78
CA ALA A 27 9.89 -8.13 9.85
C ALA A 27 10.67 -9.42 9.57
N LEU A 28 11.02 -9.68 8.32
CA LEU A 28 11.82 -10.84 7.95
C LEU A 28 13.30 -10.65 8.27
N ASN A 29 13.75 -9.41 8.40
CA ASN A 29 15.14 -9.07 8.70
C ASN A 29 16.12 -9.80 7.79
N GLN A 30 15.88 -9.72 6.48
CA GLN A 30 16.72 -10.37 5.45
C GLN A 30 17.39 -9.32 4.58
N ASP A 31 18.65 -9.57 4.23
CA ASP A 31 19.41 -8.69 3.37
C ASP A 31 19.04 -8.83 1.89
N SER A 32 18.56 -10.00 1.49
CA SER A 32 18.21 -10.29 0.10
C SER A 32 16.77 -10.75 0.01
N ARG A 33 16.00 -10.12 -0.87
CA ARG A 33 14.61 -10.47 -1.09
C ARG A 33 14.21 -10.13 -2.52
N LEU A 34 13.26 -10.89 -3.06
CA LEU A 34 12.78 -10.71 -4.42
C LEU A 34 11.53 -9.84 -4.49
N MET A 35 10.91 -9.54 -3.35
CA MET A 35 9.75 -8.67 -3.29
C MET A 35 9.71 -7.90 -1.98
N GLU A 36 9.03 -6.76 -2.02
CA GLU A 36 8.74 -5.97 -0.84
C GLU A 36 7.24 -5.89 -0.68
N VAL A 37 6.76 -6.11 0.54
CA VAL A 37 5.34 -6.06 0.85
C VAL A 37 5.10 -5.05 1.95
N LYS A 38 4.16 -4.14 1.71
CA LYS A 38 3.75 -3.11 2.67
C LYS A 38 2.25 -3.13 2.85
N ARG A 39 1.81 -2.75 4.01
CA ARG A 39 0.40 -2.55 4.31
C ARG A 39 0.17 -1.07 4.52
N LEU A 40 -0.71 -0.49 3.73
CA LEU A 40 -1.06 0.93 3.80
C LEU A 40 -2.41 1.06 4.48
N ILE A 41 -2.48 1.88 5.52
CA ILE A 41 -3.71 2.05 6.30
C ILE A 41 -4.06 3.53 6.33
N LEU A 42 -5.22 3.88 5.77
CA LEU A 42 -5.77 5.23 5.79
C LEU A 42 -7.02 5.25 6.63
N ASP A 43 -7.07 6.18 7.59
CA ASP A 43 -8.30 6.48 8.32
C ASP A 43 -9.34 7.06 7.35
N PRO A 44 -10.62 7.15 7.74
CA PRO A 44 -11.62 7.74 6.85
C PRO A 44 -11.27 9.15 6.39
N ASN A 45 -11.54 9.42 5.12
CA ASN A 45 -11.46 10.74 4.51
C ASN A 45 -10.05 11.36 4.57
N ILE A 46 -9.03 10.54 4.30
CA ILE A 46 -7.62 10.97 4.27
C ILE A 46 -7.13 10.98 2.82
N ILE A 47 -6.32 11.98 2.49
CA ILE A 47 -5.61 12.06 1.23
C ILE A 47 -4.15 11.74 1.50
N SER A 48 -3.65 10.68 0.88
CA SER A 48 -2.25 10.29 1.07
C SER A 48 -1.29 11.21 0.30
N PRO A 49 0.00 11.21 0.68
CA PRO A 49 1.01 11.83 -0.18
C PRO A 49 1.06 11.15 -1.55
N GLU A 50 1.63 11.84 -2.53
CA GLU A 50 1.84 11.29 -3.86
C GLU A 50 3.07 10.40 -3.87
N PHE A 51 2.96 9.26 -4.55
CA PHE A 51 4.04 8.29 -4.70
C PHE A 51 4.42 8.11 -6.15
N THR A 52 5.68 7.77 -6.38
CA THR A 52 6.18 7.39 -7.69
C THR A 52 7.27 6.34 -7.50
N HIS A 53 7.26 5.33 -8.37
CA HIS A 53 8.31 4.30 -8.38
C HIS A 53 8.80 4.11 -9.81
N THR A 54 10.10 4.27 -10.02
CA THR A 54 10.72 4.09 -11.32
C THR A 54 11.26 2.67 -11.45
N ASP A 55 11.15 2.11 -12.66
CA ASP A 55 11.70 0.80 -13.00
C ASP A 55 11.07 -0.39 -12.26
N ILE A 56 9.92 -0.19 -11.62
CA ILE A 56 9.27 -1.22 -10.83
C ILE A 56 7.75 -1.12 -10.99
N ASP A 57 7.12 -2.24 -11.31
CA ASP A 57 5.67 -2.35 -11.28
C ASP A 57 5.21 -2.71 -9.87
N GLN A 58 3.98 -2.37 -9.54
CA GLN A 58 3.41 -2.63 -8.23
C GLN A 58 2.01 -3.20 -8.33
N LEU A 59 1.70 -4.09 -7.41
CA LEU A 59 0.38 -4.66 -7.23
C LEU A 59 -0.21 -4.12 -5.95
N LEU A 60 -1.43 -3.60 -6.04
CA LEU A 60 -2.18 -3.11 -4.88
C LEU A 60 -3.44 -3.95 -4.73
N TYR A 61 -3.64 -4.51 -3.55
CA TYR A 61 -4.83 -5.29 -3.22
C TYR A 61 -5.56 -4.61 -2.07
N VAL A 62 -6.83 -4.27 -2.28
CA VAL A 62 -7.63 -3.63 -1.24
C VAL A 62 -8.15 -4.68 -0.27
N ILE A 63 -7.64 -4.62 0.97
CA ILE A 63 -8.02 -5.57 2.02
C ILE A 63 -9.42 -5.24 2.53
N LYS A 64 -9.67 -3.97 2.80
CA LYS A 64 -10.96 -3.51 3.29
C LYS A 64 -11.12 -2.01 3.10
N GLY A 65 -12.34 -1.53 3.23
CA GLY A 65 -12.66 -0.12 3.10
C GLY A 65 -13.03 0.27 1.70
N ASP A 66 -13.01 1.57 1.44
CA ASP A 66 -13.33 2.14 0.14
C ASP A 66 -12.52 3.41 -0.10
N GLY A 67 -12.43 3.81 -1.34
CA GLY A 67 -11.72 5.02 -1.70
C GLY A 67 -11.45 5.11 -3.18
N ILE A 68 -10.47 5.94 -3.52
CA ILE A 68 -10.07 6.22 -4.89
C ILE A 68 -8.56 6.18 -4.96
N ALA A 69 -8.03 5.55 -6.00
CA ALA A 69 -6.64 5.71 -6.39
C ALA A 69 -6.61 6.70 -7.56
N LYS A 70 -5.86 7.79 -7.41
CA LYS A 70 -5.68 8.75 -8.48
C LYS A 70 -4.32 8.50 -9.10
N VAL A 71 -4.31 8.09 -10.37
CA VAL A 71 -3.09 7.72 -11.09
C VAL A 71 -2.97 8.63 -12.30
N ASN A 72 -1.93 9.47 -12.32
CA ASN A 72 -1.70 10.43 -13.41
C ASN A 72 -2.97 11.22 -13.77
N SER A 73 -3.70 11.67 -12.77
CA SER A 73 -4.95 12.44 -12.90
C SER A 73 -6.20 11.64 -13.29
N THR A 74 -6.08 10.33 -13.47
CA THR A 74 -7.23 9.45 -13.70
C THR A 74 -7.64 8.81 -12.38
N GLU A 75 -8.93 8.81 -12.08
CA GLU A 75 -9.46 8.25 -10.85
C GLU A 75 -9.94 6.83 -11.04
N PHE A 76 -9.51 5.94 -10.14
CA PHE A 76 -9.94 4.54 -10.14
C PHE A 76 -10.60 4.25 -8.80
N PRO A 77 -11.91 3.93 -8.78
CA PRO A 77 -12.57 3.58 -7.53
C PRO A 77 -12.03 2.28 -6.97
N LEU A 78 -11.85 2.27 -5.65
CA LEU A 78 -11.33 1.12 -4.92
C LEU A 78 -12.37 0.67 -3.90
N ASP A 79 -12.69 -0.61 -3.91
CA ASP A 79 -13.51 -1.23 -2.89
C ASP A 79 -12.86 -2.55 -2.46
N LYS A 80 -13.47 -3.21 -1.50
CA LYS A 80 -12.92 -4.45 -0.95
C LYS A 80 -12.64 -5.46 -2.06
N GLU A 81 -11.43 -6.02 -2.04
CA GLU A 81 -10.94 -7.03 -2.99
C GLU A 81 -10.63 -6.51 -4.38
N SER A 82 -10.61 -5.19 -4.57
CA SER A 82 -10.10 -4.59 -5.81
C SER A 82 -8.60 -4.82 -5.92
N ILE A 83 -8.14 -5.02 -7.14
CA ILE A 83 -6.71 -5.13 -7.45
C ILE A 83 -6.36 -4.05 -8.45
N LEU A 84 -5.32 -3.28 -8.15
CA LEU A 84 -4.81 -2.25 -9.05
C LEU A 84 -3.36 -2.57 -9.37
N TRP A 85 -3.05 -2.66 -10.67
CA TRP A 85 -1.68 -2.84 -11.13
C TRP A 85 -1.16 -1.50 -11.58
N LEU A 86 -0.06 -1.03 -10.97
CA LEU A 86 0.60 0.21 -11.32
C LEU A 86 1.87 -0.07 -12.10
N GLU A 87 1.98 0.52 -13.28
CA GLU A 87 3.19 0.40 -14.07
C GLU A 87 4.26 1.37 -13.56
N SER A 88 5.52 1.05 -13.83
CA SER A 88 6.63 1.89 -13.40
C SER A 88 6.49 3.32 -13.94
N GLY A 89 6.87 4.30 -13.11
CA GLY A 89 6.85 5.70 -13.49
C GLY A 89 5.53 6.41 -13.30
N GLU A 90 4.47 5.71 -12.95
CA GLU A 90 3.18 6.35 -12.72
C GLU A 90 3.17 7.06 -11.36
N LYS A 91 2.59 8.26 -11.34
CA LYS A 91 2.38 9.02 -10.10
C LYS A 91 1.01 8.69 -9.57
N TYR A 92 0.92 8.37 -8.29
CA TYR A 92 -0.34 7.97 -7.71
C TYR A 92 -0.47 8.40 -6.26
N HIS A 93 -1.70 8.57 -5.81
CA HIS A 93 -2.03 8.76 -4.40
C HIS A 93 -3.41 8.19 -4.13
N PHE A 94 -3.75 8.07 -2.86
CA PHE A 94 -5.01 7.48 -2.42
C PHE A 94 -5.86 8.49 -1.68
N ILE A 95 -7.15 8.37 -1.84
CA ILE A 95 -8.14 9.14 -1.09
C ILE A 95 -9.08 8.11 -0.46
N SER A 96 -9.07 8.00 0.86
CA SER A 96 -9.95 7.07 1.53
C SER A 96 -11.37 7.63 1.62
N GLY A 97 -12.34 6.71 1.57
CA GLY A 97 -13.74 7.06 1.76
C GLY A 97 -14.15 7.02 3.24
N ASN A 98 -15.46 6.93 3.48
CA ASN A 98 -16.02 6.97 4.83
C ASN A 98 -15.65 5.76 5.70
N LEU A 99 -15.28 4.65 5.07
CA LEU A 99 -14.91 3.41 5.78
C LEU A 99 -13.42 3.32 6.06
N GLY A 100 -12.64 4.30 5.61
CA GLY A 100 -11.20 4.16 5.59
C GLY A 100 -10.76 3.29 4.43
N LEU A 101 -9.47 3.00 4.35
CA LEU A 101 -8.91 2.21 3.24
C LEU A 101 -7.68 1.47 3.73
N GLU A 102 -7.64 0.18 3.46
CA GLU A 102 -6.50 -0.64 3.82
C GLU A 102 -6.05 -1.44 2.60
N ILE A 103 -4.78 -1.27 2.23
CA ILE A 103 -4.22 -1.81 1.00
C ILE A 103 -2.97 -2.62 1.31
N LEU A 104 -2.85 -3.78 0.67
CA LEU A 104 -1.60 -4.54 0.64
C LEU A 104 -0.88 -4.20 -0.66
N GLN A 105 0.35 -3.71 -0.55
CA GLN A 105 1.17 -3.33 -1.69
C GLN A 105 2.32 -4.32 -1.85
N ALA A 106 2.45 -4.91 -3.01
CA ALA A 106 3.54 -5.81 -3.35
C ALA A 106 4.36 -5.22 -4.48
N THR A 107 5.68 -5.18 -4.28
CA THR A 107 6.63 -4.63 -5.25
C THR A 107 7.66 -5.70 -5.56
N ALA A 108 7.84 -6.01 -6.83
CA ALA A 108 8.90 -6.93 -7.27
C ALA A 108 10.22 -6.15 -7.32
N LEU A 109 11.23 -6.69 -6.70
CA LEU A 109 12.56 -6.05 -6.67
C LEU A 109 13.51 -6.68 -7.67
#